data_226191b63b27eda0720c2c9fec6f87cf
#
_entry.id   226191b63b27eda0720c2c9fec6f87cf
#
_cell.length_a   1.000
_cell.length_b   1.000
_cell.length_c   1.000
_cell.angle_alpha   90.00
_cell.angle_beta   90.00
_cell.angle_gamma   90.00
#
_symmetry.space_group_name_H-M   'P 1'
#
loop_
_entity.id
_entity.type
_entity.pdbx_description
1 polymer ?
#
loop_
_entity_poly.entity_id
_entity_poly.type
_entity_poly.pdbx_seq_one_letter_code
_entity_poly.pdbx_strand_id
1 'polypeptide(L)'
;RRSFSFNAEIDSNIANVFRKWIMNKDAQKNVFGEPLEDCSQDPITGWYRDGCCNTDPADRGFHTVCAKVTDKFLIWSKKVGNDLITPHPEFGFPGLKDGDSWCVCATWYARAIEEDAACSIYLKKTNIKTLELIPIDKLKKHALDIS
;
A
#
# COMPACT_ATOMS: atom_id res chain seq x y z
N ARG A 1 1.76 -4.40 12.28
CA ARG A 1 0.59 -4.74 11.92
C ARG A 1 -0.34 -5.11 12.94
N ARG A 2 -1.36 -4.76 12.96
CA ARG A 2 -2.15 -4.90 13.92
C ARG A 2 -3.05 -5.88 13.80
N SER A 3 -3.50 -6.37 14.62
CA SER A 3 -4.64 -7.11 14.50
C SER A 3 -5.50 -6.86 15.66
N PHE A 4 -6.76 -6.79 15.39
CA PHE A 4 -7.67 -6.66 16.42
C PHE A 4 -8.21 -7.98 16.74
N SER A 5 -8.33 -8.26 18.01
CA SER A 5 -8.93 -9.46 18.47
C SER A 5 -10.30 -9.18 18.87
N PHE A 6 -11.25 -9.30 17.98
CA PHE A 6 -12.61 -9.17 18.32
C PHE A 6 -13.24 -10.54 18.34
N ASN A 7 -14.35 -10.67 19.02
CA ASN A 7 -15.21 -11.78 18.88
C ASN A 7 -15.84 -11.67 17.57
N ALA A 8 -15.24 -12.28 16.62
CA ALA A 8 -15.47 -11.97 15.25
C ALA A 8 -16.88 -12.19 14.78
N GLU A 9 -17.53 -13.23 15.30
CA GLU A 9 -18.87 -13.53 14.82
C GLU A 9 -19.87 -12.47 15.15
N ILE A 10 -19.71 -11.84 16.30
CA ILE A 10 -20.71 -10.90 16.76
C ILE A 10 -20.45 -9.55 16.20
N ASP A 11 -19.19 -9.15 16.23
CA ASP A 11 -18.86 -7.74 16.08
C ASP A 11 -18.18 -7.40 14.77
N SER A 12 -18.02 -8.37 13.85
CA SER A 12 -17.25 -8.08 12.65
C SER A 12 -17.82 -6.93 11.85
N ASN A 13 -19.14 -6.88 11.65
CA ASN A 13 -19.75 -5.79 10.90
C ASN A 13 -19.67 -4.47 11.66
N ILE A 14 -19.95 -4.51 12.95
CA ILE A 14 -19.91 -3.33 13.79
C ILE A 14 -18.48 -2.82 13.88
N ALA A 15 -17.52 -3.72 14.07
CA ALA A 15 -16.12 -3.35 14.13
C ALA A 15 -15.65 -2.72 12.83
N ASN A 16 -16.09 -3.24 11.69
CA ASN A 16 -15.72 -2.70 10.40
C ASN A 16 -16.33 -1.32 10.17
N VAL A 17 -17.59 -1.14 10.54
CA VAL A 17 -18.24 0.17 10.43
C VAL A 17 -17.56 1.18 11.33
N PHE A 18 -17.26 0.80 12.56
CA PHE A 18 -16.60 1.69 13.52
C PHE A 18 -15.21 2.05 13.05
N ARG A 19 -14.48 1.08 12.54
CA ARG A 19 -13.15 1.31 11.99
C ARG A 19 -13.20 2.28 10.82
N LYS A 20 -14.14 2.10 9.91
CA LYS A 20 -14.30 3.02 8.78
C LYS A 20 -14.66 4.42 9.25
N TRP A 21 -15.52 4.51 10.25
CA TRP A 21 -15.91 5.81 10.79
C TRP A 21 -14.70 6.53 11.40
N ILE A 22 -13.90 5.81 12.17
CA ILE A 22 -12.68 6.37 12.76
C ILE A 22 -11.71 6.79 11.67
N MET A 23 -11.51 5.93 10.68
CA MET A 23 -10.59 6.23 9.58
C MET A 23 -11.06 7.45 8.78
N ASN A 24 -12.36 7.58 8.56
CA ASN A 24 -12.87 8.75 7.85
C ASN A 24 -12.69 10.03 8.65
N LYS A 25 -12.87 9.96 9.97
CA LYS A 25 -12.73 11.11 10.83
C LYS A 25 -11.30 11.62 10.84
N ASP A 26 -10.35 10.67 10.90
CA ASP A 26 -8.94 10.98 10.91
C ASP A 26 -8.27 10.54 9.62
N ALA A 27 -9.01 10.62 8.51
CA ALA A 27 -8.55 10.10 7.24
C ALA A 27 -7.21 10.69 6.84
N GLN A 28 -6.30 9.81 6.44
CA GLN A 28 -5.02 10.24 5.93
C GLN A 28 -5.20 10.79 4.52
N LYS A 29 -4.19 11.49 4.05
CA LYS A 29 -4.26 12.20 2.78
C LYS A 29 -3.39 11.53 1.73
N ASN A 30 -3.78 11.67 0.49
CA ASN A 30 -2.92 11.29 -0.63
C ASN A 30 -1.91 12.40 -0.92
N VAL A 31 -1.05 12.16 -1.90
CA VAL A 31 0.03 13.11 -2.23
C VAL A 31 -0.47 14.47 -2.68
N PHE A 32 -1.76 14.60 -3.00
CA PHE A 32 -2.35 15.87 -3.39
C PHE A 32 -3.03 16.58 -2.21
N GLY A 33 -2.98 15.99 -1.02
CA GLY A 33 -3.65 16.56 0.14
C GLY A 33 -5.14 16.26 0.19
N GLU A 34 -5.63 15.37 -0.64
CA GLU A 34 -7.02 14.92 -0.66
C GLU A 34 -7.18 13.64 0.15
N PRO A 35 -8.40 13.27 0.51
CA PRO A 35 -8.59 11.99 1.21
C PRO A 35 -8.02 10.82 0.42
N LEU A 36 -7.32 9.94 1.14
CA LEU A 36 -6.68 8.79 0.54
C LEU A 36 -7.72 7.79 0.05
N GLU A 37 -7.61 7.38 -1.21
CA GLU A 37 -8.53 6.40 -1.80
C GLU A 37 -8.02 4.98 -1.57
N ASP A 38 -8.92 4.01 -1.63
CA ASP A 38 -8.58 2.59 -1.49
C ASP A 38 -7.60 2.15 -2.56
N CYS A 39 -6.62 1.36 -2.17
CA CYS A 39 -5.64 0.80 -3.10
C CYS A 39 -6.11 -0.54 -3.64
N SER A 40 -6.43 -1.48 -2.77
CA SER A 40 -6.93 -2.79 -3.20
C SER A 40 -7.65 -3.50 -2.07
N GLN A 41 -8.79 -4.11 -2.40
CA GLN A 41 -9.50 -4.97 -1.48
C GLN A 41 -9.30 -6.44 -1.82
N ASP A 42 -8.79 -6.74 -3.02
CA ASP A 42 -8.52 -8.12 -3.44
C ASP A 42 -7.33 -8.14 -4.43
N PRO A 43 -6.13 -8.44 -3.94
CA PRO A 43 -5.79 -8.83 -2.56
C PRO A 43 -5.94 -7.66 -1.60
N ILE A 44 -6.39 -7.93 -0.39
CA ILE A 44 -6.53 -6.86 0.59
C ILE A 44 -5.15 -6.41 1.04
N THR A 45 -4.91 -5.12 0.96
CA THR A 45 -3.58 -4.55 1.16
C THR A 45 -3.58 -3.54 2.31
N GLY A 46 -2.40 -3.00 2.56
CA GLY A 46 -2.20 -1.95 3.55
C GLY A 46 -1.57 -2.45 4.81
N TRP A 47 -0.87 -1.55 5.51
CA TRP A 47 -0.27 -1.85 6.80
C TRP A 47 -1.32 -2.38 7.77
N TYR A 48 -2.54 -1.83 7.72
CA TYR A 48 -3.64 -2.26 8.57
C TYR A 48 -4.52 -3.33 7.93
N ARG A 49 -4.26 -3.72 6.68
CA ARG A 49 -5.11 -4.63 5.91
C ARG A 49 -6.54 -4.12 5.80
N ASP A 50 -6.68 -2.83 5.58
CA ASP A 50 -7.97 -2.18 5.37
C ASP A 50 -8.19 -1.77 3.91
N GLY A 51 -7.26 -2.13 3.04
CA GLY A 51 -7.35 -1.82 1.62
C GLY A 51 -6.73 -0.49 1.22
N CYS A 52 -6.35 0.32 2.20
CA CYS A 52 -5.77 1.65 1.97
C CYS A 52 -4.31 1.68 2.39
N CYS A 53 -3.54 2.55 1.77
CA CYS A 53 -2.14 2.73 2.12
C CYS A 53 -1.98 3.68 3.31
N ASN A 54 -2.77 3.43 4.35
CA ASN A 54 -2.64 4.14 5.61
C ASN A 54 -1.37 3.70 6.33
N THR A 55 -0.82 4.59 7.13
CA THR A 55 0.43 4.30 7.82
C THR A 55 0.40 4.87 9.24
N ASP A 56 1.36 4.46 10.05
CA ASP A 56 1.56 5.03 11.38
C ASP A 56 3.05 4.93 11.72
N PRO A 57 3.48 5.49 12.87
CA PRO A 57 4.90 5.49 13.21
C PRO A 57 5.55 4.11 13.34
N ALA A 58 4.76 3.06 13.56
CA ALA A 58 5.29 1.70 13.64
C ALA A 58 5.61 1.10 12.28
N ASP A 59 5.06 1.69 11.23
CA ASP A 59 5.28 1.24 9.85
C ASP A 59 6.59 1.80 9.31
N ARG A 60 7.69 1.18 9.67
CA ARG A 60 9.02 1.70 9.40
C ARG A 60 9.37 1.76 7.93
N GLY A 61 8.82 0.85 7.12
CA GLY A 61 9.09 0.83 5.69
C GLY A 61 8.22 1.78 4.91
N PHE A 62 7.24 2.40 5.54
CA PHE A 62 6.27 3.27 4.87
C PHE A 62 5.56 2.50 3.76
N HIS A 63 4.61 1.64 4.13
CA HIS A 63 3.78 0.92 3.15
C HIS A 63 2.75 1.88 2.57
N THR A 64 3.23 2.89 1.87
CA THR A 64 2.43 4.06 1.54
C THR A 64 2.20 4.27 0.05
N VAL A 65 2.86 3.50 -0.81
CA VAL A 65 2.77 3.67 -2.25
C VAL A 65 1.82 2.64 -2.84
N CYS A 66 0.71 3.08 -3.43
CA CYS A 66 -0.20 2.15 -4.10
C CYS A 66 0.32 1.85 -5.49
N ALA A 67 0.91 0.68 -5.65
CA ALA A 67 1.55 0.26 -6.89
C ALA A 67 0.69 -0.76 -7.62
N LYS A 68 0.65 -0.64 -8.94
CA LYS A 68 0.12 -1.69 -9.79
C LYS A 68 1.33 -2.51 -10.23
N VAL A 69 1.52 -3.65 -9.55
CA VAL A 69 2.76 -4.40 -9.72
C VAL A 69 2.81 -5.10 -11.07
N THR A 70 4.02 -5.28 -11.55
CA THR A 70 4.30 -6.00 -12.80
C THR A 70 5.24 -7.13 -12.49
N ASP A 71 5.31 -8.11 -13.41
CA ASP A 71 6.28 -9.20 -13.27
C ASP A 71 7.69 -8.65 -13.13
N LYS A 72 8.05 -7.65 -13.92
CA LYS A 72 9.38 -7.04 -13.84
C LYS A 72 9.68 -6.52 -12.44
N PHE A 73 8.73 -5.77 -11.86
CA PHE A 73 8.90 -5.22 -10.52
C PHE A 73 8.98 -6.35 -9.48
N LEU A 74 8.11 -7.35 -9.60
CA LEU A 74 8.07 -8.43 -8.63
C LEU A 74 9.35 -9.27 -8.65
N ILE A 75 9.87 -9.55 -9.84
CA ILE A 75 11.11 -10.31 -9.98
C ILE A 75 12.27 -9.53 -9.42
N TRP A 76 12.35 -8.23 -9.75
CA TRP A 76 13.37 -7.36 -9.19
C TRP A 76 13.30 -7.32 -7.66
N SER A 77 12.09 -7.13 -7.14
CA SER A 77 11.87 -7.01 -5.70
C SER A 77 12.34 -8.26 -4.97
N LYS A 78 12.01 -9.44 -5.50
CA LYS A 78 12.47 -10.69 -4.91
C LYS A 78 14.00 -10.80 -4.97
N LYS A 79 14.57 -10.41 -6.09
CA LYS A 79 16.02 -10.48 -6.28
C LYS A 79 16.78 -9.65 -5.27
N VAL A 80 16.28 -8.47 -4.93
CA VAL A 80 16.96 -7.57 -4.00
C VAL A 80 16.60 -7.84 -2.54
N GLY A 81 15.77 -8.84 -2.27
CA GLY A 81 15.50 -9.28 -0.90
C GLY A 81 14.12 -8.96 -0.36
N ASN A 82 13.23 -8.42 -1.18
CA ASN A 82 11.85 -8.15 -0.78
C ASN A 82 10.90 -9.02 -1.61
N ASP A 83 10.73 -10.25 -1.19
CA ASP A 83 9.94 -11.24 -1.92
C ASP A 83 8.44 -10.97 -1.74
N LEU A 84 7.80 -10.46 -2.79
CA LEU A 84 6.37 -10.22 -2.81
C LEU A 84 5.63 -11.31 -3.59
N ILE A 85 6.33 -12.33 -4.06
CA ILE A 85 5.74 -13.37 -4.90
C ILE A 85 5.32 -14.58 -4.08
N THR A 86 6.16 -14.99 -3.12
CA THR A 86 5.90 -16.20 -2.36
C THR A 86 4.74 -15.97 -1.38
N PRO A 87 3.70 -16.81 -1.43
CA PRO A 87 2.60 -16.68 -0.46
C PRO A 87 3.06 -16.96 0.96
N HIS A 88 2.44 -16.26 1.90
CA HIS A 88 2.63 -16.48 3.32
C HIS A 88 1.26 -16.55 3.99
N PRO A 89 0.60 -17.73 3.90
CA PRO A 89 -0.77 -17.85 4.42
C PRO A 89 -0.88 -17.54 5.90
N GLU A 90 0.20 -17.77 6.65
CA GLU A 90 0.22 -17.48 8.09
C GLU A 90 0.05 -15.99 8.39
N PHE A 91 0.33 -15.13 7.40
CA PHE A 91 0.13 -13.69 7.53
C PHE A 91 -1.00 -13.18 6.65
N GLY A 92 -1.78 -14.10 6.06
CA GLY A 92 -2.85 -13.71 5.16
C GLY A 92 -2.35 -13.09 3.87
N PHE A 93 -1.12 -13.39 3.48
CA PHE A 93 -0.53 -12.83 2.27
C PHE A 93 -0.58 -13.86 1.14
N PRO A 94 -1.35 -13.60 0.07
CA PRO A 94 -1.53 -14.59 -0.99
C PRO A 94 -0.41 -14.64 -2.02
N GLY A 95 0.58 -13.75 -1.91
CA GLY A 95 1.55 -13.55 -2.98
C GLY A 95 0.95 -12.67 -4.08
N LEU A 96 1.78 -11.87 -4.71
CA LEU A 96 1.32 -10.96 -5.74
C LEU A 96 1.65 -11.48 -7.12
N LYS A 97 0.85 -11.08 -8.09
CA LYS A 97 1.08 -11.39 -9.50
C LYS A 97 0.83 -10.13 -10.31
N ASP A 98 1.27 -10.17 -11.55
CA ASP A 98 1.17 -9.04 -12.47
C ASP A 98 -0.24 -8.48 -12.47
N GLY A 99 -0.35 -7.18 -12.32
CA GLY A 99 -1.63 -6.49 -12.34
C GLY A 99 -2.26 -6.26 -10.98
N ASP A 100 -1.77 -6.93 -9.94
CA ASP A 100 -2.29 -6.70 -8.58
C ASP A 100 -1.92 -5.30 -8.11
N SER A 101 -2.76 -4.72 -7.26
CA SER A 101 -2.44 -3.45 -6.60
C SER A 101 -2.05 -3.73 -5.16
N TRP A 102 -1.03 -3.06 -4.69
CA TRP A 102 -0.48 -3.32 -3.35
C TRP A 102 0.16 -2.07 -2.79
N CYS A 103 0.01 -1.89 -1.48
CA CYS A 103 0.69 -0.81 -0.78
C CYS A 103 2.13 -1.25 -0.51
N VAL A 104 3.04 -0.83 -1.37
CA VAL A 104 4.44 -1.22 -1.25
C VAL A 104 5.21 -0.25 -0.36
N CYS A 105 6.31 -0.72 0.20
CA CYS A 105 7.18 0.13 1.01
C CYS A 105 7.77 1.22 0.15
N ALA A 106 7.65 2.46 0.63
CA ALA A 106 8.22 3.60 -0.10
C ALA A 106 9.73 3.51 -0.19
N THR A 107 10.39 2.93 0.82
CA THR A 107 11.83 2.75 0.78
C THR A 107 12.25 1.83 -0.36
N TRP A 108 11.52 0.73 -0.54
CA TRP A 108 11.79 -0.18 -1.66
C TRP A 108 11.42 0.45 -3.00
N TYR A 109 10.32 1.21 -3.04
CA TYR A 109 9.90 1.85 -4.28
C TYR A 109 10.90 2.91 -4.72
N ALA A 110 11.46 3.67 -3.77
CA ALA A 110 12.50 4.65 -4.08
C ALA A 110 13.72 3.97 -4.74
N ARG A 111 14.10 2.80 -4.23
CA ARG A 111 15.19 2.04 -4.81
C ARG A 111 14.83 1.52 -6.21
N ALA A 112 13.58 1.10 -6.39
CA ALA A 112 13.13 0.64 -7.70
C ALA A 112 13.23 1.74 -8.75
N ILE A 113 12.91 2.97 -8.37
CA ILE A 113 13.06 4.11 -9.26
C ILE A 113 14.52 4.25 -9.68
N GLU A 114 15.44 4.18 -8.72
CA GLU A 114 16.86 4.34 -8.99
C GLU A 114 17.42 3.22 -9.87
N GLU A 115 16.87 2.02 -9.74
CA GLU A 115 17.36 0.86 -10.48
C GLU A 115 16.52 0.57 -11.73
N ASP A 116 15.68 1.52 -12.12
CA ASP A 116 14.86 1.42 -13.34
C ASP A 116 13.96 0.18 -13.33
N ALA A 117 13.43 -0.14 -12.18
CA ALA A 117 12.55 -1.29 -11.99
C ALA A 117 11.17 -0.90 -11.48
N ALA A 118 10.89 0.40 -11.38
CA ALA A 118 9.63 0.88 -10.80
C ALA A 118 8.44 0.51 -11.68
N CYS A 119 7.39 0.01 -11.04
CA CYS A 119 6.11 -0.20 -11.70
C CYS A 119 5.25 1.06 -11.62
N SER A 120 4.10 1.04 -12.29
CA SER A 120 3.17 2.16 -12.25
C SER A 120 2.49 2.25 -10.90
N ILE A 121 2.04 3.47 -10.56
CA ILE A 121 1.41 3.74 -9.28
C ILE A 121 0.17 4.61 -9.45
N TYR A 122 -0.64 4.66 -8.41
CA TYR A 122 -1.82 5.52 -8.35
C TYR A 122 -1.58 6.60 -7.29
N LEU A 123 -1.44 7.84 -7.72
CA LEU A 123 -1.13 8.94 -6.80
C LEU A 123 -2.28 9.26 -5.85
N LYS A 124 -3.52 9.14 -6.33
CA LYS A 124 -4.68 9.38 -5.47
C LYS A 124 -4.82 8.34 -4.36
N LYS A 125 -4.14 7.23 -4.50
CA LYS A 125 -4.15 6.12 -3.56
C LYS A 125 -2.82 5.98 -2.81
N THR A 126 -1.91 6.92 -3.02
CA THR A 126 -0.59 6.93 -2.39
C THR A 126 -0.58 7.97 -1.28
N ASN A 127 -0.16 7.54 -0.10
CA ASN A 127 -0.17 8.37 1.09
C ASN A 127 0.82 9.52 0.97
N ILE A 128 0.40 10.70 1.44
CA ILE A 128 1.25 11.90 1.38
C ILE A 128 2.57 11.72 2.13
N LYS A 129 2.61 10.80 3.09
CA LYS A 129 3.85 10.50 3.81
C LYS A 129 4.96 10.00 2.89
N THR A 130 4.60 9.46 1.73
CA THR A 130 5.58 9.06 0.72
C THR A 130 6.50 10.20 0.35
N LEU A 131 5.99 11.44 0.39
CA LEU A 131 6.77 12.61 0.00
C LEU A 131 7.94 12.90 0.94
N GLU A 132 7.96 12.28 2.13
CA GLU A 132 9.11 12.37 3.01
C GLU A 132 10.31 11.61 2.47
N LEU A 133 10.09 10.65 1.57
CA LEU A 133 11.14 9.81 1.01
C LEU A 133 11.34 10.01 -0.48
N ILE A 134 10.27 10.34 -1.22
CA ILE A 134 10.33 10.41 -2.68
C ILE A 134 9.65 11.71 -3.14
N PRO A 135 10.39 12.57 -3.87
CA PRO A 135 9.80 13.81 -4.39
C PRO A 135 8.64 13.52 -5.35
N ILE A 136 7.65 14.41 -5.35
CA ILE A 136 6.45 14.25 -6.17
C ILE A 136 6.79 14.11 -7.66
N ASP A 137 7.81 14.82 -8.12
CA ASP A 137 8.20 14.78 -9.54
C ASP A 137 8.62 13.38 -9.97
N LYS A 138 9.30 12.65 -9.09
CA LYS A 138 9.71 11.28 -9.38
C LYS A 138 8.50 10.35 -9.40
N LEU A 139 7.54 10.58 -8.51
CA LEU A 139 6.33 9.75 -8.47
C LEU A 139 5.48 9.98 -9.71
N LYS A 140 5.35 11.22 -10.15
CA LYS A 140 4.51 11.54 -11.30
C LYS A 140 4.92 10.81 -12.57
N LYS A 141 6.19 10.50 -12.71
CA LYS A 141 6.69 9.79 -13.89
C LYS A 141 6.11 8.40 -14.03
N HIS A 142 5.60 7.83 -12.94
CA HIS A 142 5.07 6.47 -12.92
C HIS A 142 3.57 6.43 -12.67
N ALA A 143 2.91 7.59 -12.63
CA ALA A 143 1.51 7.66 -12.22
C ALA A 143 0.57 7.27 -13.35
N LEU A 144 -0.46 6.51 -13.00
CA LEU A 144 -1.52 6.09 -13.93
C LEU A 144 -2.74 7.00 -13.86
N ASP A 145 -2.92 7.73 -12.76
CA ASP A 145 -4.16 8.45 -12.49
C ASP A 145 -4.00 9.96 -12.52
N ILE A 146 -3.08 10.45 -13.32
CA ILE A 146 -2.97 11.87 -13.60
C ILE A 146 -2.90 12.06 -15.11
N SER A 147 -3.34 13.23 -15.55
CA SER A 147 -3.31 13.59 -16.98
C SER A 147 -2.12 14.46 -17.31
#